data_1035d2d7b06eca907532669779468d27
#
_entry.id   1035d2d7b06eca907532669779468d27
#
_cell.length_a   1.000
_cell.length_b   1.000
_cell.length_c   1.000
_cell.angle_alpha   90.00
_cell.angle_beta   90.00
_cell.angle_gamma   90.00
#
_symmetry.space_group_name_H-M   'P 1'
#
loop_
_entity.id
_entity.type
_entity.pdbx_description
1 polymer ?
#
loop_
_entity_poly.entity_id
_entity_poly.type
_entity_poly.pdbx_seq_one_letter_code
_entity_poly.pdbx_strand_id
1 'polypeptide(L)'
;VAMTATMSSFALPANAAEVKTPQYQTNARQMEKLNRGLIAVKTTADTRGQAVNGVYLSWRLLGDESLENQAFDIYKNGTKIHTTGVHDATNWIDTSGTASDKYKVVKAGEDASKETEVTPTSNNNCAKSNEVGNGNSEKNSFTYVDIPISRPDPVERMGDGKISNYYTVDKSHEGGANDASVGDLDGDGNYEIVLKWDPTDSKDSAGADFTGNAYIDAYKIDPNNDGYMWRIDLGKNVTSGAHYTQFLVYDFDGDGKSEVAMKTAPGTVDGTGHYVTE
;
A
#
# COMPACT_ATOMS: atom_id res chain seq x y z
N VAL A 1 -49.27 -9.58 44.12
CA VAL A 1 -48.73 -8.21 44.03
C VAL A 1 -48.08 -8.07 42.68
N ALA A 2 -48.74 -7.37 41.75
CA ALA A 2 -48.22 -7.07 40.42
C ALA A 2 -47.38 -5.77 40.51
N MET A 3 -46.12 -5.84 40.10
CA MET A 3 -45.24 -4.69 39.99
C MET A 3 -45.35 -4.11 38.58
N THR A 4 -46.00 -2.95 38.43
CA THR A 4 -46.05 -2.18 37.19
C THR A 4 -44.79 -1.31 37.10
N ALA A 5 -43.91 -1.61 36.17
CA ALA A 5 -42.77 -0.75 35.87
C ALA A 5 -43.23 0.36 34.91
N THR A 6 -43.23 1.59 35.36
CA THR A 6 -43.44 2.77 34.55
C THR A 6 -42.14 3.09 33.77
N MET A 7 -42.15 2.88 32.47
CA MET A 7 -41.08 3.41 31.59
C MET A 7 -41.29 4.92 31.42
N SER A 8 -40.37 5.71 31.96
CA SER A 8 -40.29 7.12 31.66
C SER A 8 -39.65 7.28 30.27
N SER A 9 -40.44 7.83 29.33
CA SER A 9 -39.91 8.22 28.01
C SER A 9 -39.05 9.46 28.17
N PHE A 10 -37.75 9.34 27.96
CA PHE A 10 -36.87 10.50 27.76
C PHE A 10 -37.16 11.09 26.37
N ALA A 11 -37.78 12.28 26.36
CA ALA A 11 -37.86 13.06 25.13
C ALA A 11 -36.48 13.61 24.82
N LEU A 12 -35.92 13.22 23.64
CA LEU A 12 -34.71 13.81 23.11
C LEU A 12 -34.98 15.29 22.74
N PRO A 13 -34.01 16.21 22.94
CA PRO A 13 -34.18 17.60 22.61
C PRO A 13 -34.47 17.76 21.10
N ALA A 14 -35.43 18.64 20.76
CA ALA A 14 -35.96 18.86 19.41
C ALA A 14 -34.97 19.45 18.37
N ASN A 15 -33.69 19.50 18.70
CA ASN A 15 -32.61 19.98 17.82
C ASN A 15 -31.51 18.95 17.57
N ALA A 16 -31.82 17.65 17.69
CA ALA A 16 -30.92 16.68 17.11
C ALA A 16 -30.92 16.89 15.59
N ALA A 17 -29.80 17.36 15.02
CA ALA A 17 -29.64 17.41 13.57
C ALA A 17 -30.05 16.04 13.01
N GLU A 18 -30.92 16.07 12.00
CA GLU A 18 -31.36 14.86 11.31
C GLU A 18 -30.11 14.11 10.85
N VAL A 19 -29.81 12.98 11.50
CA VAL A 19 -28.74 12.09 11.05
C VAL A 19 -29.22 11.58 9.70
N LYS A 20 -28.75 12.19 8.64
CA LYS A 20 -28.98 11.68 7.29
C LYS A 20 -28.44 10.27 7.25
N THR A 21 -29.32 9.30 7.18
CA THR A 21 -28.94 7.92 6.90
C THR A 21 -28.11 7.95 5.60
N PRO A 22 -26.89 7.43 5.59
CA PRO A 22 -26.12 7.35 4.38
C PRO A 22 -26.96 6.68 3.30
N GLN A 23 -27.20 7.34 2.20
CA GLN A 23 -27.87 6.73 1.05
C GLN A 23 -26.84 5.80 0.43
N TYR A 24 -26.86 4.54 0.81
CA TYR A 24 -26.10 3.52 0.10
C TYR A 24 -26.58 3.51 -1.33
N GLN A 25 -25.74 3.95 -2.25
CA GLN A 25 -26.04 3.82 -3.65
C GLN A 25 -26.04 2.32 -3.98
N THR A 26 -27.20 1.80 -4.33
CA THR A 26 -27.38 0.39 -4.72
C THR A 26 -26.83 0.10 -6.11
N ASN A 27 -26.19 1.07 -6.76
CA ASN A 27 -25.76 0.98 -8.14
C ASN A 27 -24.24 0.93 -8.20
N ALA A 28 -23.74 -0.15 -8.76
CA ALA A 28 -22.36 -0.43 -9.10
C ALA A 28 -21.35 -0.06 -8.00
N ARG A 29 -20.67 -1.05 -7.49
CA ARG A 29 -19.52 -0.85 -6.61
C ARG A 29 -18.56 0.13 -7.25
N GLN A 30 -18.40 1.30 -6.66
CA GLN A 30 -17.36 2.23 -7.04
C GLN A 30 -16.04 1.68 -6.50
N MET A 31 -15.00 1.80 -7.28
CA MET A 31 -13.68 1.28 -7.00
C MET A 31 -12.66 2.23 -7.57
N GLU A 32 -11.47 2.19 -7.03
CA GLU A 32 -10.31 2.81 -7.63
C GLU A 32 -10.22 2.46 -9.12
N LYS A 33 -9.93 3.43 -9.96
CA LYS A 33 -9.79 3.24 -11.42
C LYS A 33 -8.38 2.78 -11.76
N LEU A 34 -7.94 1.72 -11.13
CA LEU A 34 -6.61 1.17 -11.33
C LEU A 34 -6.36 0.75 -12.78
N ASN A 35 -5.17 1.04 -13.26
CA ASN A 35 -4.68 0.46 -14.49
C ASN A 35 -4.31 -1.01 -14.30
N ARG A 36 -3.92 -1.69 -15.37
CA ARG A 36 -3.52 -3.11 -15.34
C ARG A 36 -2.30 -3.37 -14.41
N GLY A 37 -1.53 -2.36 -14.07
CA GLY A 37 -0.34 -2.48 -13.25
C GLY A 37 0.67 -3.49 -13.79
N LEU A 38 0.78 -3.57 -15.13
CA LEU A 38 1.69 -4.49 -15.78
C LEU A 38 3.14 -4.17 -15.42
N ILE A 39 3.83 -5.18 -14.89
CA ILE A 39 5.26 -5.15 -14.65
C ILE A 39 5.93 -6.12 -15.63
N ALA A 40 7.00 -5.69 -16.28
CA ALA A 40 7.84 -6.52 -17.12
C ALA A 40 9.29 -6.45 -16.61
N VAL A 41 9.88 -7.61 -16.36
CA VAL A 41 11.22 -7.70 -15.77
C VAL A 41 12.05 -8.75 -16.49
N LYS A 42 13.25 -8.38 -16.88
CA LYS A 42 14.23 -9.38 -17.37
C LYS A 42 14.59 -10.31 -16.20
N THR A 43 14.36 -11.60 -16.38
CA THR A 43 14.59 -12.59 -15.33
C THR A 43 15.49 -13.73 -15.79
N THR A 44 16.21 -14.34 -14.84
CA THR A 44 16.99 -15.56 -15.01
C THR A 44 16.45 -16.73 -14.22
N ALA A 45 15.34 -16.52 -13.48
CA ALA A 45 14.66 -17.56 -12.71
C ALA A 45 13.14 -17.39 -12.75
N ASP A 46 12.41 -18.49 -12.64
CA ASP A 46 10.96 -18.47 -12.43
C ASP A 46 10.61 -18.18 -10.95
N THR A 47 9.32 -18.09 -10.65
CA THR A 47 8.81 -17.84 -9.28
C THR A 47 9.14 -18.95 -8.28
N ARG A 48 9.62 -20.10 -8.73
CA ARG A 48 10.06 -21.24 -7.92
C ARG A 48 11.58 -21.37 -7.87
N GLY A 49 12.31 -20.40 -8.44
CA GLY A 49 13.76 -20.39 -8.47
C GLY A 49 14.38 -21.33 -9.50
N GLN A 50 13.59 -21.87 -10.45
CA GLN A 50 14.14 -22.65 -11.56
C GLN A 50 14.78 -21.71 -12.58
N ALA A 51 15.92 -22.10 -13.12
CA ALA A 51 16.65 -21.32 -14.10
C ALA A 51 15.79 -21.11 -15.38
N VAL A 52 15.47 -19.89 -15.67
CA VAL A 52 14.72 -19.45 -16.86
C VAL A 52 15.37 -18.16 -17.37
N ASN A 53 15.61 -18.06 -18.66
CA ASN A 53 16.03 -16.81 -19.26
C ASN A 53 14.87 -16.24 -20.07
N GLY A 54 14.41 -15.03 -19.73
CA GLY A 54 13.26 -14.43 -20.39
C GLY A 54 12.82 -13.11 -19.75
N VAL A 55 11.59 -12.75 -20.02
CA VAL A 55 10.91 -11.61 -19.40
C VAL A 55 9.74 -12.13 -18.56
N TYR A 56 9.78 -11.88 -17.27
CA TYR A 56 8.68 -12.13 -16.36
C TYR A 56 7.69 -10.97 -16.47
N LEU A 57 6.42 -11.30 -16.63
CA LEU A 57 5.29 -10.39 -16.66
C LEU A 57 4.39 -10.67 -15.45
N SER A 58 3.91 -9.61 -14.81
CA SER A 58 2.90 -9.69 -13.76
C SER A 58 1.93 -8.53 -13.89
N TRP A 59 0.65 -8.78 -13.60
CA TRP A 59 -0.40 -7.77 -13.73
C TRP A 59 -1.50 -7.98 -12.69
N ARG A 60 -2.40 -7.00 -12.55
CA ARG A 60 -3.54 -7.06 -11.64
C ARG A 60 -4.73 -7.77 -12.26
N LEU A 61 -5.44 -8.53 -11.44
CA LEU A 61 -6.86 -8.83 -11.66
C LEU A 61 -7.65 -7.69 -11.01
N LEU A 62 -8.45 -6.97 -11.79
CA LEU A 62 -9.22 -5.85 -11.28
C LEU A 62 -10.50 -6.34 -10.60
N GLY A 63 -11.02 -5.55 -9.66
CA GLY A 63 -12.13 -6.01 -8.82
C GLY A 63 -13.49 -6.15 -9.53
N ASP A 64 -13.62 -5.64 -10.76
CA ASP A 64 -14.78 -5.82 -11.62
C ASP A 64 -14.63 -7.03 -12.57
N GLU A 65 -13.50 -7.73 -12.50
CA GLU A 65 -13.21 -8.89 -13.33
C GLU A 65 -13.63 -10.20 -12.64
N SER A 66 -14.03 -11.18 -13.45
CA SER A 66 -14.45 -12.48 -12.95
C SER A 66 -13.26 -13.33 -12.53
N LEU A 67 -13.28 -13.86 -11.31
CA LEU A 67 -12.30 -14.84 -10.85
C LEU A 67 -12.40 -16.19 -11.59
N GLU A 68 -13.56 -16.49 -12.16
CA GLU A 68 -13.84 -17.81 -12.74
C GLU A 68 -13.64 -17.87 -14.25
N ASN A 69 -13.73 -16.74 -14.94
CA ASN A 69 -13.78 -16.72 -16.40
C ASN A 69 -12.85 -15.68 -17.04
N GLN A 70 -11.82 -15.23 -16.30
CA GLN A 70 -10.93 -14.20 -16.81
C GLN A 70 -9.66 -14.79 -17.41
N ALA A 71 -9.54 -14.65 -18.74
CA ALA A 71 -8.30 -14.89 -19.47
C ALA A 71 -7.69 -13.55 -19.95
N PHE A 72 -6.40 -13.55 -20.25
CA PHE A 72 -5.66 -12.37 -20.70
C PHE A 72 -4.89 -12.66 -21.98
N ASP A 73 -4.95 -11.71 -22.91
CA ASP A 73 -4.11 -11.68 -24.11
C ASP A 73 -2.83 -10.90 -23.83
N ILE A 74 -1.69 -11.52 -24.12
CA ILE A 74 -0.36 -10.94 -23.94
C ILE A 74 0.19 -10.57 -25.29
N TYR A 75 0.60 -9.31 -25.43
CA TYR A 75 1.20 -8.76 -26.65
C TYR A 75 2.66 -8.43 -26.41
N LYS A 76 3.48 -8.73 -27.41
CA LYS A 76 4.88 -8.32 -27.51
C LYS A 76 5.09 -7.56 -28.82
N ASN A 77 5.61 -6.34 -28.74
CA ASN A 77 5.89 -5.48 -29.92
C ASN A 77 4.66 -5.36 -30.85
N GLY A 78 3.46 -5.21 -30.25
CA GLY A 78 2.19 -5.10 -30.97
C GLY A 78 1.59 -6.42 -31.48
N THR A 79 2.29 -7.54 -31.33
CA THR A 79 1.81 -8.85 -31.76
C THR A 79 1.36 -9.69 -30.57
N LYS A 80 0.16 -10.28 -30.64
CA LYS A 80 -0.30 -11.22 -29.61
C LYS A 80 0.55 -12.49 -29.65
N ILE A 81 1.16 -12.81 -28.52
CA ILE A 81 2.06 -13.96 -28.37
C ILE A 81 1.50 -15.08 -27.47
N HIS A 82 0.56 -14.75 -26.59
CA HIS A 82 0.00 -15.72 -25.66
C HIS A 82 -1.41 -15.29 -25.23
N THR A 83 -2.24 -16.27 -24.87
CA THR A 83 -3.50 -16.08 -24.14
C THR A 83 -3.48 -17.01 -22.94
N THR A 84 -3.70 -16.49 -21.74
CA THR A 84 -3.76 -17.30 -20.52
C THR A 84 -5.02 -18.16 -20.48
N GLY A 85 -4.99 -19.25 -19.72
CA GLY A 85 -6.20 -19.95 -19.31
C GLY A 85 -7.03 -19.13 -18.31
N VAL A 86 -8.32 -19.44 -18.20
CA VAL A 86 -9.25 -18.73 -17.31
C VAL A 86 -8.96 -18.88 -15.82
N HIS A 87 -8.17 -19.87 -15.44
CA HIS A 87 -7.76 -20.10 -14.05
C HIS A 87 -6.24 -19.93 -13.85
N ASP A 88 -5.56 -19.40 -14.86
CA ASP A 88 -4.12 -19.15 -14.73
C ASP A 88 -3.86 -17.94 -13.82
N ALA A 89 -2.69 -17.95 -13.20
CA ALA A 89 -2.23 -16.81 -12.42
C ALA A 89 -2.01 -15.58 -13.33
N THR A 90 -2.11 -14.38 -12.73
CA THR A 90 -1.88 -13.11 -13.42
C THR A 90 -0.38 -12.82 -13.58
N ASN A 91 0.35 -13.80 -14.03
CA ASN A 91 1.76 -13.69 -14.42
C ASN A 91 2.13 -14.71 -15.49
N TRP A 92 3.17 -14.40 -16.23
CA TRP A 92 3.69 -15.29 -17.28
C TRP A 92 5.14 -14.96 -17.60
N ILE A 93 5.89 -15.94 -18.12
CA ILE A 93 7.28 -15.74 -18.56
C ILE A 93 7.39 -15.93 -20.04
N ASP A 94 7.76 -14.87 -20.76
CA ASP A 94 8.19 -14.95 -22.15
C ASP A 94 9.65 -15.40 -22.20
N THR A 95 9.88 -16.68 -22.46
CA THR A 95 11.24 -17.26 -22.56
C THR A 95 12.02 -16.77 -23.78
N SER A 96 11.35 -16.12 -24.75
CA SER A 96 11.96 -15.46 -25.89
C SER A 96 12.16 -13.96 -25.71
N GLY A 97 11.72 -13.43 -24.57
CA GLY A 97 11.71 -11.99 -24.29
C GLY A 97 13.10 -11.41 -24.06
N THR A 98 13.28 -10.18 -24.52
CA THR A 98 14.50 -9.39 -24.39
C THR A 98 14.24 -8.09 -23.62
N ALA A 99 15.28 -7.40 -23.19
CA ALA A 99 15.16 -6.13 -22.47
C ALA A 99 14.64 -4.97 -23.35
N SER A 100 14.61 -5.14 -24.67
CA SER A 100 14.13 -4.12 -25.62
C SER A 100 12.68 -4.35 -26.07
N ASP A 101 12.08 -5.48 -25.71
CA ASP A 101 10.70 -5.76 -26.09
C ASP A 101 9.71 -4.89 -25.34
N LYS A 102 8.54 -4.69 -25.91
CA LYS A 102 7.45 -3.93 -25.32
C LYS A 102 6.25 -4.85 -25.13
N TYR A 103 5.63 -4.78 -23.95
CA TYR A 103 4.55 -5.67 -23.57
C TYR A 103 3.28 -4.89 -23.26
N LYS A 104 2.13 -5.51 -23.59
CA LYS A 104 0.80 -5.14 -23.11
C LYS A 104 0.06 -6.40 -22.65
N VAL A 105 -0.83 -6.24 -21.69
CA VAL A 105 -1.75 -7.28 -21.25
C VAL A 105 -3.15 -6.69 -21.19
N VAL A 106 -4.11 -7.36 -21.83
CA VAL A 106 -5.53 -6.97 -21.87
C VAL A 106 -6.39 -8.18 -21.54
N LYS A 107 -7.65 -7.95 -21.19
CA LYS A 107 -8.63 -9.05 -21.16
C LYS A 107 -8.67 -9.73 -22.53
N ALA A 108 -8.81 -11.05 -22.54
CA ALA A 108 -8.85 -11.80 -23.77
C ALA A 108 -10.00 -11.32 -24.68
N GLY A 109 -9.66 -10.92 -25.89
CA GLY A 109 -10.59 -10.37 -26.89
C GLY A 109 -10.84 -8.86 -26.81
N GLU A 110 -10.25 -8.14 -25.85
CA GLU A 110 -10.32 -6.67 -25.80
C GLU A 110 -9.27 -6.00 -26.68
N ASP A 111 -9.52 -4.72 -26.95
CA ASP A 111 -8.62 -3.90 -27.79
C ASP A 111 -7.36 -3.46 -27.02
N ALA A 112 -6.22 -4.01 -27.38
CA ALA A 112 -4.93 -3.70 -26.78
C ALA A 112 -4.45 -2.27 -27.04
N SER A 113 -5.10 -1.49 -27.89
CA SER A 113 -4.69 -0.10 -28.17
C SER A 113 -4.90 0.82 -26.95
N LYS A 114 -5.78 0.45 -26.04
CA LYS A 114 -6.12 1.21 -24.84
C LYS A 114 -5.13 1.05 -23.68
N GLU A 115 -4.30 0.00 -23.73
CA GLU A 115 -3.35 -0.29 -22.65
C GLU A 115 -1.97 0.32 -22.93
N THR A 116 -1.31 0.70 -21.84
CA THR A 116 0.04 1.26 -21.89
C THR A 116 1.08 0.16 -22.16
N GLU A 117 2.03 0.45 -23.02
CA GLU A 117 3.18 -0.43 -23.25
C GLU A 117 4.19 -0.33 -22.10
N VAL A 118 4.68 -1.48 -21.66
CA VAL A 118 5.70 -1.59 -20.62
C VAL A 118 6.95 -2.22 -21.23
N THR A 119 8.09 -1.58 -21.00
CA THR A 119 9.41 -2.11 -21.37
C THR A 119 10.03 -2.81 -20.15
N PRO A 120 10.66 -3.97 -20.30
CA PRO A 120 11.28 -4.66 -19.17
C PRO A 120 12.32 -3.79 -18.47
N THR A 121 12.21 -3.71 -17.16
CA THR A 121 13.26 -3.12 -16.35
C THR A 121 14.48 -4.03 -16.35
N SER A 122 15.67 -3.45 -16.45
CA SER A 122 16.90 -4.21 -16.34
C SER A 122 17.12 -4.66 -14.89
N ASN A 123 17.73 -5.83 -14.73
CA ASN A 123 18.01 -6.49 -13.45
C ASN A 123 18.96 -5.72 -12.50
N ASN A 124 19.14 -4.43 -12.64
CA ASN A 124 19.96 -3.66 -11.70
C ASN A 124 19.37 -3.63 -10.28
N ASN A 125 18.11 -4.05 -10.13
CA ASN A 125 17.36 -4.10 -8.88
C ASN A 125 16.93 -5.53 -8.54
N CYS A 126 17.79 -6.52 -8.73
CA CYS A 126 17.57 -7.88 -8.21
C CYS A 126 18.35 -8.05 -6.93
N ALA A 127 17.68 -8.25 -5.80
CA ALA A 127 18.34 -8.69 -4.59
C ALA A 127 18.98 -10.05 -4.82
N LYS A 128 20.22 -10.20 -4.43
CA LYS A 128 20.81 -11.52 -4.24
C LYS A 128 20.23 -12.09 -2.96
N SER A 129 19.93 -13.37 -2.94
CA SER A 129 19.22 -14.04 -1.84
C SER A 129 19.90 -13.95 -0.46
N ASN A 130 21.18 -13.64 -0.39
CA ASN A 130 21.89 -13.37 0.86
C ASN A 130 21.52 -12.02 1.52
N GLU A 131 20.85 -11.11 0.82
CA GLU A 131 20.35 -9.84 1.37
C GLU A 131 18.97 -9.99 2.01
N VAL A 132 18.26 -11.08 1.72
CA VAL A 132 16.93 -11.40 2.28
C VAL A 132 17.01 -12.47 3.38
N GLY A 133 18.03 -12.43 4.19
CA GLY A 133 18.04 -12.95 5.56
C GLY A 133 17.78 -14.42 5.82
N ASN A 134 18.06 -15.36 4.93
CA ASN A 134 18.06 -16.79 5.27
C ASN A 134 19.10 -17.58 4.46
N GLY A 135 20.30 -17.56 4.90
CA GLY A 135 21.46 -18.49 4.80
C GLY A 135 21.59 -19.54 3.70
N ASN A 136 20.71 -19.62 2.73
CA ASN A 136 20.73 -20.54 1.61
C ASN A 136 20.52 -19.78 0.29
N SER A 137 21.39 -19.09 0.04
CA SER A 137 22.13 -18.47 -0.86
C SER A 137 21.85 -18.27 -2.32
N GLU A 138 22.67 -18.13 -3.02
CA GLU A 138 23.06 -17.78 -4.40
C GLU A 138 22.13 -18.18 -5.58
N LYS A 139 20.95 -18.77 -5.36
CA LYS A 139 20.12 -19.32 -6.44
C LYS A 139 18.84 -18.55 -6.77
N ASN A 140 18.37 -17.66 -5.91
CA ASN A 140 17.11 -16.97 -6.12
C ASN A 140 17.35 -15.47 -6.23
N SER A 141 17.41 -14.95 -7.43
CA SER A 141 17.34 -13.50 -7.67
C SER A 141 15.88 -13.07 -7.57
N PHE A 142 15.52 -12.26 -6.59
CA PHE A 142 14.23 -11.60 -6.54
C PHE A 142 14.32 -10.25 -7.25
N THR A 143 13.32 -9.97 -8.06
CA THR A 143 13.20 -8.66 -8.67
C THR A 143 12.41 -7.75 -7.73
N TYR A 144 12.93 -6.57 -7.48
CA TYR A 144 12.29 -5.54 -6.67
C TYR A 144 12.54 -4.15 -7.27
N VAL A 145 11.76 -3.21 -6.84
CA VAL A 145 11.97 -1.79 -7.12
C VAL A 145 12.36 -1.12 -5.82
N ASP A 146 13.51 -0.44 -5.82
CA ASP A 146 13.92 0.42 -4.72
C ASP A 146 13.10 1.70 -4.76
N ILE A 147 12.45 2.04 -3.66
CA ILE A 147 11.73 3.28 -3.49
C ILE A 147 12.46 4.09 -2.43
N PRO A 148 13.07 5.22 -2.81
CA PRO A 148 13.68 6.12 -1.84
C PRO A 148 12.63 6.64 -0.85
N ILE A 149 12.92 6.58 0.42
CA ILE A 149 12.05 7.08 1.49
C ILE A 149 12.80 8.07 2.38
N SER A 150 12.09 9.07 2.89
CA SER A 150 12.66 10.14 3.72
C SER A 150 12.45 9.84 5.20
N ARG A 151 13.50 9.35 5.85
CA ARG A 151 13.44 9.07 7.28
C ARG A 151 13.18 10.35 8.09
N PRO A 152 12.27 10.33 9.09
CA PRO A 152 12.05 11.46 9.99
C PRO A 152 13.31 11.83 10.79
N ASP A 153 13.45 13.11 11.08
CA ASP A 153 14.48 13.59 12.01
C ASP A 153 14.19 13.09 13.43
N PRO A 154 15.24 12.91 14.25
CA PRO A 154 15.06 12.60 15.67
C PRO A 154 14.23 13.65 16.39
N VAL A 155 13.34 13.23 17.29
CA VAL A 155 12.46 14.12 18.05
C VAL A 155 12.69 13.96 19.56
N GLU A 156 12.52 15.06 20.29
CA GLU A 156 12.47 15.04 21.75
C GLU A 156 11.09 14.54 22.20
N ARG A 157 11.05 13.43 22.93
CA ARG A 157 9.80 12.87 23.42
C ARG A 157 9.26 13.63 24.62
N MET A 158 7.94 13.73 24.68
CA MET A 158 7.27 14.37 25.79
C MET A 158 7.51 13.57 27.09
N GLY A 159 7.78 14.28 28.17
CA GLY A 159 7.82 13.75 29.53
C GLY A 159 9.20 13.56 30.11
N ASP A 160 10.19 13.09 29.39
CA ASP A 160 11.55 12.88 29.91
C ASP A 160 12.68 13.54 29.11
N GLY A 161 12.36 14.21 28.00
CA GLY A 161 13.31 14.94 27.19
C GLY A 161 14.33 14.06 26.45
N LYS A 162 14.13 12.73 26.39
CA LYS A 162 15.01 11.86 25.62
C LYS A 162 14.73 11.97 24.14
N ILE A 163 15.76 11.72 23.34
CA ILE A 163 15.65 11.76 21.88
C ILE A 163 15.23 10.41 21.36
N SER A 164 14.14 10.40 20.60
CA SER A 164 13.68 9.25 19.83
C SER A 164 14.19 9.31 18.40
N ASN A 165 14.65 8.19 17.86
CA ASN A 165 15.16 8.05 16.51
C ASN A 165 14.22 7.18 15.67
N TYR A 166 14.44 7.18 14.34
CA TYR A 166 13.60 6.43 13.36
C TYR A 166 14.46 5.47 12.53
N TYR A 167 15.38 4.77 13.17
CA TYR A 167 16.16 3.72 12.53
C TYR A 167 16.39 2.57 13.52
N THR A 168 16.49 1.36 12.99
CA THR A 168 16.82 0.18 13.80
C THR A 168 18.26 0.28 14.25
N VAL A 169 18.50 0.32 15.56
CA VAL A 169 19.84 0.42 16.17
C VAL A 169 20.43 -0.99 16.35
N ASP A 170 19.58 -1.93 16.73
CA ASP A 170 19.89 -3.34 16.86
C ASP A 170 18.59 -4.18 16.85
N LYS A 171 18.72 -5.51 16.94
CA LYS A 171 17.58 -6.42 16.93
C LYS A 171 16.66 -6.32 18.15
N SER A 172 17.02 -5.55 19.16
CA SER A 172 16.25 -5.35 20.39
C SER A 172 15.43 -4.06 20.37
N HIS A 173 15.59 -3.22 19.35
CA HIS A 173 14.93 -1.94 19.22
C HIS A 173 14.18 -1.87 17.87
N GLU A 174 12.87 -1.87 17.94
CA GLU A 174 11.99 -1.72 16.80
C GLU A 174 11.79 -0.23 16.50
N GLY A 175 12.44 0.26 15.49
CA GLY A 175 12.26 1.64 15.03
C GLY A 175 12.59 1.76 13.56
N GLY A 176 11.96 2.68 12.88
CA GLY A 176 12.17 2.94 11.47
C GLY A 176 10.92 2.77 10.62
N ALA A 177 11.11 2.49 9.35
CA ALA A 177 10.03 2.12 8.44
C ALA A 177 9.38 0.82 8.94
N ASN A 178 8.05 0.85 9.12
CA ASN A 178 7.29 -0.23 9.71
C ASN A 178 6.18 -0.67 8.74
N ASP A 179 4.92 -0.76 9.22
CA ASP A 179 3.81 -1.20 8.39
C ASP A 179 3.61 -0.29 7.18
N ALA A 180 3.26 -0.90 6.05
CA ALA A 180 2.90 -0.20 4.84
C ALA A 180 1.59 -0.75 4.27
N SER A 181 0.85 0.10 3.59
CA SER A 181 -0.32 -0.23 2.79
C SER A 181 -0.25 0.47 1.46
N VAL A 182 -1.12 0.13 0.53
CA VAL A 182 -1.16 0.73 -0.79
C VAL A 182 -2.58 1.17 -1.15
N GLY A 183 -2.68 2.22 -1.95
CA GLY A 183 -3.92 2.71 -2.53
C GLY A 183 -3.62 3.74 -3.61
N ASP A 184 -4.56 3.98 -4.50
CA ASP A 184 -4.50 5.05 -5.49
C ASP A 184 -4.96 6.35 -4.83
N LEU A 185 -4.01 7.09 -4.22
CA LEU A 185 -4.31 8.28 -3.42
C LEU A 185 -4.64 9.51 -4.26
N ASP A 186 -4.15 9.60 -5.50
CA ASP A 186 -4.36 10.77 -6.35
C ASP A 186 -5.28 10.51 -7.56
N GLY A 187 -5.69 9.27 -7.77
CA GLY A 187 -6.64 8.88 -8.82
C GLY A 187 -5.99 8.73 -10.19
N ASP A 188 -4.68 8.51 -10.25
CA ASP A 188 -3.94 8.36 -11.52
C ASP A 188 -3.96 6.91 -12.05
N GLY A 189 -4.52 5.95 -11.29
CA GLY A 189 -4.62 4.54 -11.63
C GLY A 189 -3.42 3.71 -11.20
N ASN A 190 -2.44 4.30 -10.55
CA ASN A 190 -1.31 3.60 -9.95
C ASN A 190 -1.46 3.61 -8.42
N TYR A 191 -0.78 2.69 -7.75
CA TYR A 191 -0.73 2.70 -6.30
C TYR A 191 0.38 3.61 -5.78
N GLU A 192 0.05 4.35 -4.74
CA GLU A 192 0.99 4.94 -3.81
C GLU A 192 1.20 4.00 -2.62
N ILE A 193 2.31 4.20 -1.93
CA ILE A 193 2.62 3.51 -0.67
C ILE A 193 2.36 4.48 0.48
N VAL A 194 1.55 4.03 1.43
CA VAL A 194 1.38 4.68 2.73
C VAL A 194 2.23 3.92 3.74
N LEU A 195 3.21 4.60 4.33
CA LEU A 195 4.23 4.02 5.18
C LEU A 195 4.18 4.61 6.60
N LYS A 196 4.15 3.75 7.60
CA LYS A 196 4.29 4.16 8.99
C LYS A 196 5.75 4.19 9.42
N TRP A 197 6.12 5.22 10.15
CA TRP A 197 7.38 5.33 10.86
C TRP A 197 7.16 5.21 12.35
N ASP A 198 7.78 4.21 12.97
CA ASP A 198 7.81 4.06 14.41
C ASP A 198 9.15 4.56 14.98
N PRO A 199 9.13 5.28 16.12
CA PRO A 199 10.35 5.64 16.83
C PRO A 199 10.99 4.40 17.48
N THR A 200 12.29 4.46 17.78
CA THR A 200 13.04 3.37 18.43
C THR A 200 12.56 3.03 19.82
N ASP A 201 11.74 3.86 20.43
CA ASP A 201 11.12 3.67 21.74
C ASP A 201 9.63 3.38 21.67
N SER A 202 9.13 3.00 20.49
CA SER A 202 7.75 2.51 20.33
C SER A 202 7.49 1.33 21.27
N LYS A 203 6.23 1.19 21.69
CA LYS A 203 5.84 0.23 22.74
C LYS A 203 4.64 -0.60 22.34
N ASP A 204 4.56 -1.78 22.88
CA ASP A 204 3.35 -2.58 22.84
C ASP A 204 2.33 -2.11 23.91
N SER A 205 1.09 -2.55 23.78
CA SER A 205 -0.08 -2.14 24.55
C SER A 205 0.05 -2.23 26.08
N ALA A 206 1.03 -2.99 26.57
CA ALA A 206 1.29 -3.13 28.01
C ALA A 206 2.24 -2.06 28.59
N GLY A 207 2.84 -1.23 27.74
CA GLY A 207 3.82 -0.22 28.18
C GLY A 207 3.17 1.12 28.50
N ALA A 208 3.13 1.50 29.76
CA ALA A 208 2.72 2.85 30.17
C ALA A 208 3.96 3.76 30.24
N ASP A 209 4.31 4.40 29.13
CA ASP A 209 5.44 5.31 29.10
C ASP A 209 5.36 6.20 27.84
N PHE A 210 6.20 7.22 27.80
CA PHE A 210 6.28 8.13 26.65
C PHE A 210 7.03 7.49 25.50
N THR A 211 6.63 7.84 24.27
CA THR A 211 7.30 7.48 23.02
C THR A 211 7.57 8.73 22.21
N GLY A 212 8.44 8.64 21.22
CA GLY A 212 8.49 9.60 20.14
C GLY A 212 7.21 9.57 19.30
N ASN A 213 7.05 10.55 18.40
CA ASN A 213 5.90 10.62 17.52
C ASN A 213 5.93 9.48 16.49
N ALA A 214 4.77 8.94 16.13
CA ALA A 214 4.65 8.14 14.92
C ALA A 214 4.32 9.04 13.74
N TYR A 215 4.84 8.70 12.57
CA TYR A 215 4.53 9.40 11.31
C TYR A 215 3.88 8.47 10.32
N ILE A 216 3.04 9.02 9.47
CA ILE A 216 2.48 8.33 8.32
C ILE A 216 2.86 9.14 7.08
N ASP A 217 3.60 8.51 6.19
CA ASP A 217 4.05 9.10 4.93
C ASP A 217 3.33 8.49 3.74
N ALA A 218 3.22 9.25 2.66
CA ALA A 218 2.85 8.71 1.36
C ALA A 218 3.95 8.93 0.33
N TYR A 219 4.12 7.94 -0.53
CA TYR A 219 5.13 7.94 -1.59
C TYR A 219 4.55 7.39 -2.89
N LYS A 220 4.84 8.05 -4.00
CA LYS A 220 4.68 7.45 -5.33
C LYS A 220 5.71 6.34 -5.53
N ILE A 221 5.30 5.29 -6.25
CA ILE A 221 6.23 4.23 -6.66
C ILE A 221 7.05 4.74 -7.85
N ASP A 222 8.04 5.57 -7.56
CA ASP A 222 8.98 6.09 -8.56
C ASP A 222 10.43 5.76 -8.15
N PRO A 223 11.08 4.81 -8.86
CA PRO A 223 12.45 4.42 -8.54
C PRO A 223 13.50 5.50 -8.89
N ASN A 224 13.12 6.55 -9.62
CA ASN A 224 14.03 7.59 -10.09
C ASN A 224 14.00 8.85 -9.22
N ASN A 225 12.96 9.01 -8.41
CA ASN A 225 12.77 10.15 -7.52
C ASN A 225 12.38 9.65 -6.12
N ASP A 226 12.46 10.51 -5.12
CA ASP A 226 12.05 10.16 -3.77
C ASP A 226 10.54 9.91 -3.63
N GLY A 227 9.75 10.30 -4.64
CA GLY A 227 8.30 10.04 -4.71
C GLY A 227 7.49 10.61 -3.55
N TYR A 228 8.11 11.34 -2.64
CA TYR A 228 7.46 11.88 -1.44
C TYR A 228 6.25 12.75 -1.78
N MET A 229 5.12 12.47 -1.15
CA MET A 229 3.89 13.22 -1.32
C MET A 229 3.58 14.09 -0.10
N TRP A 230 3.50 13.46 1.07
CA TRP A 230 3.16 14.12 2.32
C TRP A 230 3.55 13.27 3.53
N ARG A 231 3.61 13.92 4.70
CA ARG A 231 3.80 13.31 6.03
C ARG A 231 2.76 13.83 7.00
N ILE A 232 2.12 12.93 7.73
CA ILE A 232 1.27 13.23 8.87
C ILE A 232 2.07 12.94 10.13
N ASP A 233 2.19 13.91 11.03
CA ASP A 233 2.73 13.72 12.38
C ASP A 233 1.58 13.42 13.33
N LEU A 234 1.50 12.21 13.88
CA LEU A 234 0.45 11.84 14.83
C LEU A 234 0.59 12.60 16.16
N GLY A 235 1.73 13.19 16.41
CA GLY A 235 1.98 14.07 17.54
C GLY A 235 2.22 13.33 18.86
N LYS A 236 2.66 14.10 19.84
CA LYS A 236 3.09 13.61 21.15
C LYS A 236 1.99 13.03 22.05
N ASN A 237 0.72 13.22 21.68
CA ASN A 237 -0.42 12.71 22.43
C ASN A 237 -0.92 11.34 21.91
N VAL A 238 -0.25 10.78 20.90
CA VAL A 238 -0.47 9.43 20.42
C VAL A 238 0.74 8.58 20.78
N THR A 239 0.54 7.57 21.62
CA THR A 239 1.60 6.59 21.92
C THR A 239 1.91 5.80 20.65
N SER A 240 3.18 5.71 20.29
CA SER A 240 3.64 4.96 19.14
C SER A 240 3.80 3.48 19.46
N GLY A 241 3.37 2.63 18.54
CA GLY A 241 3.51 1.17 18.63
C GLY A 241 2.53 0.42 17.76
N ALA A 242 2.77 -0.86 17.55
CA ALA A 242 2.04 -1.70 16.62
C ALA A 242 0.52 -1.73 16.88
N HIS A 243 0.09 -1.67 18.17
CA HIS A 243 -1.32 -1.71 18.55
C HIS A 243 -1.96 -0.33 18.73
N TYR A 244 -1.19 0.75 18.68
CA TYR A 244 -1.70 2.10 18.95
C TYR A 244 -1.87 2.95 17.70
N THR A 245 -1.06 2.72 16.68
CA THR A 245 -0.94 3.55 15.50
C THR A 245 -1.26 2.77 14.22
N GLN A 246 -2.27 1.93 14.28
CA GLN A 246 -2.83 1.25 13.11
C GLN A 246 -3.51 2.24 12.18
N PHE A 247 -3.46 1.98 10.90
CA PHE A 247 -4.12 2.76 9.87
C PHE A 247 -4.71 1.86 8.79
N LEU A 248 -5.65 2.38 8.03
CA LEU A 248 -6.29 1.72 6.90
C LEU A 248 -6.18 2.62 5.67
N VAL A 249 -5.96 2.01 4.52
CA VAL A 249 -5.98 2.69 3.22
C VAL A 249 -7.03 2.03 2.36
N TYR A 250 -8.02 2.78 1.95
CA TYR A 250 -9.12 2.29 1.13
C TYR A 250 -9.93 3.46 0.56
N ASP A 251 -10.58 3.27 -0.58
CA ASP A 251 -11.57 4.20 -1.12
C ASP A 251 -12.87 4.08 -0.30
N PHE A 252 -12.98 4.86 0.79
CA PHE A 252 -14.08 4.76 1.75
C PHE A 252 -15.36 5.46 1.26
N ASP A 253 -15.24 6.49 0.44
CA ASP A 253 -16.39 7.25 -0.05
C ASP A 253 -16.79 6.87 -1.48
N GLY A 254 -15.98 6.06 -2.15
CA GLY A 254 -16.26 5.53 -3.48
C GLY A 254 -16.02 6.54 -4.60
N ASP A 255 -15.16 7.52 -4.41
CA ASP A 255 -14.86 8.54 -5.42
C ASP A 255 -13.79 8.09 -6.43
N GLY A 256 -13.13 6.96 -6.16
CA GLY A 256 -12.10 6.36 -7.01
C GLY A 256 -10.69 6.72 -6.58
N LYS A 257 -10.51 7.33 -5.40
CA LYS A 257 -9.24 7.56 -4.74
C LYS A 257 -9.26 6.89 -3.36
N SER A 258 -8.10 6.50 -2.88
CA SER A 258 -8.00 5.94 -1.54
C SER A 258 -7.77 7.02 -0.49
N GLU A 259 -8.49 6.93 0.62
CA GLU A 259 -8.26 7.68 1.83
C GLU A 259 -7.40 6.92 2.81
N VAL A 260 -6.85 7.65 3.78
CA VAL A 260 -6.13 7.08 4.92
C VAL A 260 -6.90 7.34 6.21
N ALA A 261 -7.41 6.28 6.81
CA ALA A 261 -8.11 6.36 8.10
C ALA A 261 -7.17 5.96 9.24
N MET A 262 -7.00 6.82 10.24
CA MET A 262 -6.12 6.60 11.38
C MET A 262 -6.63 7.28 12.65
N LYS A 263 -6.06 6.89 13.78
CA LYS A 263 -6.30 7.59 15.05
C LYS A 263 -5.50 8.89 15.10
N THR A 264 -6.17 9.96 15.52
CA THR A 264 -5.55 11.27 15.77
C THR A 264 -5.79 11.70 17.22
N ALA A 265 -5.08 12.72 17.67
CA ALA A 265 -5.23 13.36 18.98
C ALA A 265 -4.90 14.85 18.88
N PRO A 266 -5.21 15.69 19.88
CA PRO A 266 -4.71 17.05 19.92
C PRO A 266 -3.19 17.10 19.76
N GLY A 267 -2.71 17.88 18.77
CA GLY A 267 -1.30 17.95 18.41
C GLY A 267 -0.92 17.11 17.18
N THR A 268 -1.84 16.35 16.59
CA THR A 268 -1.63 15.75 15.27
C THR A 268 -1.58 16.85 14.20
N VAL A 269 -0.59 16.78 13.31
CA VAL A 269 -0.40 17.68 12.18
C VAL A 269 -0.62 16.90 10.90
N ASP A 270 -1.49 17.40 10.03
CA ASP A 270 -1.81 16.77 8.75
C ASP A 270 -0.71 16.94 7.69
N GLY A 271 -0.88 16.31 6.53
CA GLY A 271 0.07 16.38 5.41
C GLY A 271 0.23 17.77 4.78
N THR A 272 -0.57 18.75 5.18
CA THR A 272 -0.47 20.16 4.73
C THR A 272 0.12 21.08 5.80
N GLY A 273 0.47 20.53 6.97
CA GLY A 273 1.08 21.27 8.07
C GLY A 273 0.09 21.90 9.05
N HIS A 274 -1.20 21.53 8.99
CA HIS A 274 -2.23 22.07 9.88
C HIS A 274 -2.53 21.09 11.03
N TYR A 275 -2.84 21.64 12.19
CA TYR A 275 -3.33 20.84 13.30
C TYR A 275 -4.75 20.29 13.01
N VAL A 276 -4.94 18.98 13.22
CA VAL A 276 -6.20 18.29 12.93
C VAL A 276 -7.26 18.54 13.98
N THR A 277 -6.93 19.20 15.08
CA THR A 277 -7.87 19.40 16.18
C THR A 277 -7.99 20.81 16.62
N GLU A 278 -9.15 21.11 17.14
CA GLU A 278 -9.41 22.25 18.00
C GLU A 278 -9.04 21.93 19.47
#